data_6b324a34f3283d9bc55d14722214d3da
#
_entry.id   6b324a34f3283d9bc55d14722214d3da
#
_cell.length_a   1.000
_cell.length_b   1.000
_cell.length_c   1.000
_cell.angle_alpha   90.00
_cell.angle_beta   90.00
_cell.angle_gamma   90.00
#
_symmetry.space_group_name_H-M   'P 1'
#
loop_
_entity.id
_entity.type
_entity.pdbx_description
1 polymer ?
#
loop_
_entity_poly.entity_id
_entity_poly.type
_entity_poly.pdbx_seq_one_letter_code
_entity_poly.pdbx_strand_id
1 'polypeptide(L)'
;INLLKLKETGGLDFHTVPVMLETINLPEIETVNGSIIMEANMEAPPTGSFVPQRNDVLQAFGGMDKLTTIKGQIKIKNFTALKQLPDWSKITTLGSITLDYLEDVSGTLLLPNARFETFGETAPQIEIINKVQLSKIETAEDLSNVNFVITSLTNNKFPEITFKNIKDFTCKPTTNNTDYTISTIQHVYGNLNVTGQMRSNAKFPDLEIIDGYGYIQIPMFASITMPVLKEVGGQFYLSGNFTSCNLPLLSKVCCSASPVYYKEGEGSLAISLQSKSLDIPELLHVGGEGLFVNKATGITCDKLQTIDGTLQIKSATSLSQETLSMEKLETLHGVVFDGLTKFTDYTFFGKFIENGMITGESWSVTKCGYNPTFQNMKDKQYTQQD
;
A
#
# COMPACT_ATOMS: atom_id res chain seq x y z
N ILE A 1 26.54 22.92 19.37
CA ILE A 1 26.76 21.96 20.46
C ILE A 1 27.88 21.03 20.06
N ASN A 2 28.91 20.93 20.89
CA ASN A 2 30.04 20.03 20.69
C ASN A 2 30.25 19.17 21.95
N LEU A 3 30.02 17.87 21.85
CA LEU A 3 30.24 16.91 22.94
C LEU A 3 31.38 15.95 22.53
N LEU A 4 32.61 16.49 22.53
CA LEU A 4 33.78 15.88 21.90
C LEU A 4 34.31 14.59 22.55
N LYS A 5 33.82 14.24 23.74
CA LYS A 5 34.27 13.03 24.47
C LYS A 5 33.13 12.10 24.88
N LEU A 6 31.89 12.42 24.48
CA LEU A 6 30.76 11.61 24.82
C LEU A 6 30.77 10.32 23.97
N LYS A 7 30.92 9.17 24.62
CA LYS A 7 30.93 7.86 23.97
C LYS A 7 29.63 7.10 24.13
N GLU A 8 28.97 7.27 25.25
CA GLU A 8 27.75 6.58 25.59
C GLU A 8 26.78 7.49 26.34
N THR A 9 25.48 7.34 26.07
CA THR A 9 24.44 8.10 26.75
C THR A 9 23.17 7.26 26.89
N GLY A 10 22.33 7.62 27.87
CA GLY A 10 20.97 7.06 28.03
C GLY A 10 19.99 7.53 26.96
N GLY A 11 20.25 8.69 26.36
CA GLY A 11 19.46 9.27 25.28
C GLY A 11 19.99 10.66 24.93
N LEU A 12 19.66 11.15 23.75
CA LEU A 12 19.91 12.50 23.29
C LEU A 12 18.57 13.14 22.95
N ASP A 13 18.20 14.10 23.76
CA ASP A 13 16.92 14.78 23.62
C ASP A 13 17.13 16.28 23.41
N PHE A 14 16.85 16.75 22.22
CA PHE A 14 16.96 18.12 21.80
C PHE A 14 15.56 18.65 21.45
N HIS A 15 14.62 18.60 22.37
CA HIS A 15 13.34 19.28 22.25
C HIS A 15 13.52 20.79 22.34
N THR A 16 12.71 21.52 21.61
CA THR A 16 12.75 22.99 21.61
C THR A 16 14.10 23.57 21.24
N VAL A 17 14.74 22.97 20.23
CA VAL A 17 16.02 23.45 19.74
C VAL A 17 15.92 24.94 19.39
N PRO A 18 16.79 25.80 19.96
CA PRO A 18 16.78 27.22 19.62
C PRO A 18 16.88 27.46 18.13
N VAL A 19 16.15 28.41 17.62
CA VAL A 19 16.14 28.80 16.18
C VAL A 19 17.56 29.09 15.66
N MET A 20 18.52 29.35 16.55
CA MET A 20 19.90 29.72 16.28
C MET A 20 20.92 28.56 16.39
N LEU A 21 20.45 27.31 16.52
CA LEU A 21 21.40 26.19 16.59
C LEU A 21 21.92 25.86 15.19
N GLU A 22 23.17 26.11 14.93
CA GLU A 22 23.81 25.92 13.62
C GLU A 22 24.45 24.55 13.44
N THR A 23 25.01 23.98 14.51
CA THR A 23 25.72 22.70 14.43
C THR A 23 25.56 21.85 15.68
N ILE A 24 25.46 20.53 15.46
CA ILE A 24 25.63 19.51 16.49
C ILE A 24 26.75 18.59 16.05
N ASN A 25 27.69 18.32 16.94
CA ASN A 25 28.84 17.46 16.65
C ASN A 25 29.13 16.52 17.82
N LEU A 26 29.09 15.21 17.55
CA LEU A 26 29.23 14.12 18.53
C LEU A 26 30.26 13.08 18.03
N PRO A 27 31.54 13.46 17.83
CA PRO A 27 32.49 12.65 17.07
C PRO A 27 32.91 11.33 17.74
N GLU A 28 32.68 11.20 19.05
CA GLU A 28 33.09 10.02 19.82
C GLU A 28 31.90 9.14 20.23
N ILE A 29 30.65 9.51 19.87
CA ILE A 29 29.48 8.74 20.28
C ILE A 29 29.49 7.36 19.61
N GLU A 30 29.38 6.32 20.41
CA GLU A 30 29.37 4.91 19.99
C GLU A 30 28.02 4.24 20.28
N THR A 31 27.39 4.59 21.42
CA THR A 31 26.14 3.96 21.88
C THR A 31 25.18 4.98 22.46
N VAL A 32 23.91 4.86 22.05
CA VAL A 32 22.76 5.53 22.67
C VAL A 32 21.82 4.47 23.22
N ASN A 33 21.71 4.35 24.54
CA ASN A 33 20.85 3.33 25.19
C ASN A 33 19.35 3.68 25.16
N GLY A 34 18.99 4.82 24.65
CA GLY A 34 17.63 5.27 24.40
C GLY A 34 17.46 5.84 23.00
N SER A 35 16.79 6.96 22.88
CA SER A 35 16.47 7.60 21.60
C SER A 35 17.34 8.83 21.33
N ILE A 36 17.49 9.17 20.06
CA ILE A 36 17.96 10.47 19.58
C ILE A 36 16.74 11.23 19.08
N ILE A 37 16.34 12.25 19.82
CA ILE A 37 15.19 13.08 19.47
C ILE A 37 15.69 14.50 19.20
N MET A 38 15.42 14.97 17.99
CA MET A 38 15.69 16.33 17.56
C MET A 38 14.39 16.92 17.03
N GLU A 39 13.84 17.88 17.73
CA GLU A 39 12.58 18.51 17.34
C GLU A 39 12.70 20.03 17.52
N ALA A 40 12.60 20.77 16.42
CA ALA A 40 12.49 22.21 16.48
C ALA A 40 11.08 22.62 16.91
N ASN A 41 10.99 23.62 17.75
CA ASN A 41 9.78 24.04 18.43
C ASN A 41 8.64 24.37 17.47
N MET A 42 7.43 23.95 17.80
CA MET A 42 6.18 24.38 17.19
C MET A 42 5.40 25.22 18.21
N GLU A 43 5.92 26.39 18.64
CA GLU A 43 5.08 27.31 19.39
C GLU A 43 4.07 27.97 18.46
N ALA A 44 2.80 27.82 18.79
CA ALA A 44 1.75 28.57 18.14
C ALA A 44 1.94 30.09 18.43
N PRO A 45 1.99 30.94 17.43
CA PRO A 45 2.00 32.38 17.69
C PRO A 45 0.69 32.77 18.39
N PRO A 46 0.71 33.76 19.26
CA PRO A 46 -0.45 34.15 20.09
C PRO A 46 -1.66 34.65 19.31
N THR A 47 -1.65 34.68 17.99
CA THR A 47 -2.69 35.23 17.11
C THR A 47 -3.24 34.25 16.09
N GLY A 48 -3.41 32.98 16.43
CA GLY A 48 -4.28 32.06 15.67
C GLY A 48 -3.81 31.60 14.27
N SER A 49 -2.68 32.04 13.79
CA SER A 49 -2.06 31.50 12.57
C SER A 49 -0.97 30.53 12.94
N PHE A 50 -1.19 29.26 12.68
CA PHE A 50 -0.21 28.21 12.91
C PHE A 50 0.95 28.38 11.90
N VAL A 51 2.00 29.03 12.27
CA VAL A 51 3.28 28.98 11.54
C VAL A 51 4.22 28.08 12.35
N PRO A 52 4.56 26.88 11.87
CA PRO A 52 5.53 26.04 12.55
C PRO A 52 6.85 26.84 12.67
N GLN A 53 7.34 27.00 13.87
CA GLN A 53 8.70 27.53 14.04
C GLN A 53 9.66 26.43 13.56
N ARG A 54 10.36 26.73 12.47
CA ARG A 54 11.33 25.85 11.83
C ARG A 54 12.71 26.26 12.25
N ASN A 55 13.61 25.31 12.42
CA ASN A 55 15.02 25.66 12.50
C ASN A 55 15.57 25.78 11.07
N ASP A 56 15.72 27.02 10.61
CA ASP A 56 16.23 27.35 9.28
C ASP A 56 17.75 27.52 9.25
N VAL A 57 18.46 27.17 10.33
CA VAL A 57 19.88 27.46 10.54
C VAL A 57 20.73 26.20 10.65
N LEU A 58 20.23 25.13 11.23
CA LEU A 58 20.98 23.86 11.35
C LEU A 58 21.19 23.25 9.96
N GLN A 59 22.39 23.43 9.41
CA GLN A 59 22.76 22.91 8.10
C GLN A 59 23.38 21.51 8.14
N ALA A 60 24.00 21.16 9.25
CA ALA A 60 24.69 19.89 9.42
C ALA A 60 24.52 19.33 10.82
N PHE A 61 24.20 18.06 10.85
CA PHE A 61 24.21 17.22 12.03
C PHE A 61 25.27 16.14 11.82
N GLY A 62 26.44 16.34 12.37
CA GLY A 62 27.62 15.55 12.05
C GLY A 62 28.26 14.89 13.25
N GLY A 63 29.35 14.17 12.98
CA GLY A 63 30.19 13.55 13.98
C GLY A 63 29.59 12.29 14.61
N MET A 64 28.67 11.62 13.96
CA MET A 64 28.14 10.33 14.43
C MET A 64 28.78 9.12 13.72
N ASP A 65 29.95 9.29 13.15
CA ASP A 65 30.63 8.26 12.35
C ASP A 65 31.06 7.02 13.13
N LYS A 66 31.03 7.09 14.47
CA LYS A 66 31.33 5.97 15.37
C LYS A 66 30.10 5.30 15.96
N LEU A 67 28.93 5.86 15.71
CA LEU A 67 27.68 5.37 16.28
C LEU A 67 27.31 4.00 15.69
N THR A 68 27.18 3.00 16.58
CA THR A 68 26.84 1.62 16.19
C THR A 68 25.52 1.13 16.75
N THR A 69 25.08 1.68 17.88
CA THR A 69 23.92 1.17 18.60
C THR A 69 22.99 2.28 19.08
N ILE A 70 21.73 2.16 18.76
CA ILE A 70 20.63 3.00 19.27
C ILE A 70 19.49 2.10 19.68
N LYS A 71 19.26 1.98 21.01
CA LYS A 71 18.22 1.12 21.58
C LYS A 71 16.82 1.77 21.59
N GLY A 72 16.61 2.79 20.85
CA GLY A 72 15.35 3.50 20.70
C GLY A 72 15.16 3.97 19.28
N GLN A 73 14.61 5.16 19.10
CA GLN A 73 14.36 5.74 17.79
C GLN A 73 15.34 6.88 17.48
N ILE A 74 15.56 7.12 16.20
CA ILE A 74 16.05 8.40 15.68
C ILE A 74 14.84 9.19 15.21
N LYS A 75 14.58 10.35 15.79
CA LYS A 75 13.52 11.27 15.36
C LYS A 75 14.12 12.62 15.05
N ILE A 76 13.99 13.08 13.81
CA ILE A 76 14.45 14.41 13.36
C ILE A 76 13.26 15.13 12.72
N LYS A 77 12.89 16.28 13.29
CA LYS A 77 11.68 16.99 12.88
C LYS A 77 11.86 18.50 12.82
N ASN A 78 11.31 19.12 11.77
CA ASN A 78 11.24 20.57 11.57
C ASN A 78 12.60 21.28 11.36
N PHE A 79 13.59 20.61 10.78
CA PHE A 79 14.88 21.20 10.40
C PHE A 79 14.95 21.44 8.89
N THR A 80 14.41 22.55 8.43
CA THR A 80 14.25 22.85 7.00
C THR A 80 15.54 23.19 6.28
N ALA A 81 16.55 23.69 7.00
CA ALA A 81 17.87 23.98 6.43
C ALA A 81 18.84 22.80 6.45
N LEU A 82 18.48 21.69 7.06
CA LEU A 82 19.32 20.50 7.12
C LEU A 82 19.50 19.91 5.71
N LYS A 83 20.74 19.86 5.22
CA LYS A 83 21.03 19.45 3.84
C LYS A 83 21.35 17.98 3.70
N GLN A 84 21.94 17.39 4.74
CA GLN A 84 22.38 16.00 4.73
C GLN A 84 22.10 15.36 6.09
N LEU A 85 21.71 14.08 6.03
CA LEU A 85 21.68 13.24 7.22
C LEU A 85 23.11 12.81 7.59
N PRO A 86 23.37 12.49 8.86
CA PRO A 86 24.62 11.85 9.26
C PRO A 86 24.85 10.54 8.49
N ASP A 87 26.10 10.16 8.36
CA ASP A 87 26.46 8.81 7.92
C ASP A 87 26.17 7.80 9.04
N TRP A 88 25.13 7.03 8.85
CA TRP A 88 24.70 5.97 9.77
C TRP A 88 25.06 4.56 9.29
N SER A 89 25.98 4.45 8.33
CA SER A 89 26.39 3.17 7.74
C SER A 89 26.97 2.17 8.75
N LYS A 90 27.47 2.66 9.90
CA LYS A 90 28.01 1.81 10.97
C LYS A 90 26.98 1.37 12.00
N ILE A 91 25.76 1.86 11.94
CA ILE A 91 24.70 1.41 12.85
C ILE A 91 24.40 -0.05 12.58
N THR A 92 24.50 -0.86 13.64
CA THR A 92 24.19 -2.30 13.62
C THR A 92 22.91 -2.64 14.36
N THR A 93 22.48 -1.77 15.29
CA THR A 93 21.23 -1.97 16.06
C THR A 93 20.47 -0.66 16.15
N LEU A 94 19.18 -0.70 15.78
CA LEU A 94 18.31 0.45 15.75
C LEU A 94 16.85 0.03 16.01
N GLY A 95 16.09 0.84 16.77
CA GLY A 95 14.64 0.63 16.95
C GLY A 95 13.83 1.17 15.78
N SER A 96 13.81 2.48 15.61
CA SER A 96 12.98 3.12 14.56
C SER A 96 13.63 4.39 14.05
N ILE A 97 13.18 4.85 12.88
CA ILE A 97 13.56 6.17 12.31
C ILE A 97 12.29 6.93 11.94
N THR A 98 12.23 8.20 12.32
CA THR A 98 11.23 9.16 11.86
C THR A 98 11.92 10.42 11.34
N LEU A 99 11.74 10.73 10.07
CA LEU A 99 12.20 11.96 9.41
C LEU A 99 10.97 12.76 9.00
N ASP A 100 10.84 13.99 9.52
CA ASP A 100 9.64 14.81 9.34
C ASP A 100 10.01 16.28 9.11
N TYR A 101 9.45 16.89 8.05
CA TYR A 101 9.70 18.29 7.69
C TYR A 101 11.20 18.65 7.55
N LEU A 102 11.90 17.92 6.69
CA LEU A 102 13.30 18.16 6.34
C LEU A 102 13.37 18.60 4.87
N GLU A 103 12.98 19.85 4.59
CA GLU A 103 12.70 20.33 3.21
C GLU A 103 13.94 20.32 2.30
N ASP A 104 15.12 20.60 2.84
CA ASP A 104 16.37 20.70 2.09
C ASP A 104 17.23 19.41 2.14
N VAL A 105 16.81 18.41 2.92
CA VAL A 105 17.54 17.14 2.97
C VAL A 105 17.48 16.47 1.62
N SER A 106 18.66 16.17 1.09
CA SER A 106 18.83 15.38 -0.14
C SER A 106 19.87 14.28 0.11
N GLY A 107 19.97 13.34 -0.85
CA GLY A 107 20.94 12.26 -0.75
C GLY A 107 20.35 10.97 -0.19
N THR A 108 21.17 10.23 0.54
CA THR A 108 20.86 8.85 0.96
C THR A 108 20.63 8.74 2.45
N LEU A 109 19.57 8.04 2.84
CA LEU A 109 19.45 7.45 4.17
C LEU A 109 20.25 6.14 4.14
N LEU A 110 21.38 6.10 4.85
CA LEU A 110 22.37 5.03 4.75
C LEU A 110 22.39 4.16 6.01
N LEU A 111 21.83 2.97 5.93
CA LEU A 111 21.67 2.01 7.03
C LEU A 111 21.94 0.56 6.58
N PRO A 112 23.00 0.27 5.82
CA PRO A 112 23.16 -1.03 5.16
C PRO A 112 23.31 -2.21 6.13
N ASN A 113 23.77 -1.94 7.37
CA ASN A 113 24.05 -2.94 8.38
C ASN A 113 23.05 -2.92 9.55
N ALA A 114 22.08 -2.02 9.54
CA ALA A 114 21.17 -1.85 10.66
C ALA A 114 20.20 -3.04 10.79
N ARG A 115 20.22 -3.68 11.94
CA ARG A 115 19.18 -4.60 12.38
C ARG A 115 18.15 -3.81 13.19
N PHE A 116 16.93 -3.82 12.73
CA PHE A 116 15.82 -3.20 13.43
C PHE A 116 15.27 -4.12 14.51
N GLU A 117 15.22 -3.64 15.74
CA GLU A 117 14.79 -4.41 16.90
C GLU A 117 13.61 -3.71 17.60
N THR A 118 12.73 -4.51 18.18
CA THR A 118 11.62 -4.00 18.98
C THR A 118 12.15 -3.57 20.35
N PHE A 119 11.97 -2.30 20.68
CA PHE A 119 12.22 -1.75 22.01
C PHE A 119 10.90 -1.31 22.64
N GLY A 120 10.48 -2.02 23.68
CA GLY A 120 9.14 -1.89 24.25
C GLY A 120 8.08 -2.68 23.45
N GLU A 121 6.89 -2.11 23.30
CA GLU A 121 5.74 -2.77 22.65
C GLU A 121 5.57 -2.39 21.17
N THR A 122 6.31 -1.39 20.69
CA THR A 122 6.15 -0.85 19.33
C THR A 122 7.04 -1.58 18.35
N ALA A 123 6.46 -2.10 17.27
CA ALA A 123 7.22 -2.69 16.17
C ALA A 123 8.14 -1.64 15.53
N PRO A 124 9.33 -2.02 15.07
CA PRO A 124 10.24 -1.12 14.40
C PRO A 124 9.58 -0.48 13.16
N GLN A 125 9.90 0.79 12.93
CA GLN A 125 9.38 1.49 11.76
C GLN A 125 10.40 2.45 11.13
N ILE A 126 10.26 2.68 9.83
CA ILE A 126 10.91 3.74 9.09
C ILE A 126 9.80 4.67 8.57
N GLU A 127 9.77 5.90 9.07
CA GLU A 127 8.82 6.92 8.66
C GLU A 127 9.53 8.08 7.96
N ILE A 128 9.12 8.37 6.74
CA ILE A 128 9.58 9.50 5.94
C ILE A 128 8.36 10.31 5.56
N ILE A 129 8.12 11.37 6.31
CA ILE A 129 6.87 12.13 6.24
C ILE A 129 7.12 13.62 6.00
N ASN A 130 6.15 14.30 5.42
CA ASN A 130 6.11 15.74 5.22
C ASN A 130 7.37 16.35 4.59
N LYS A 131 7.41 16.46 3.27
CA LYS A 131 8.45 17.21 2.52
C LYS A 131 9.92 16.74 2.69
N VAL A 132 10.17 15.49 3.04
CA VAL A 132 11.53 14.94 3.06
C VAL A 132 11.91 14.46 1.65
N GLN A 133 13.08 14.89 1.15
CA GLN A 133 13.53 14.65 -0.23
C GLN A 133 14.75 13.73 -0.29
N LEU A 134 14.56 12.45 0.01
CA LEU A 134 15.64 11.49 -0.17
C LEU A 134 15.70 11.00 -1.61
N SER A 135 16.91 10.86 -2.15
CA SER A 135 17.14 10.20 -3.45
C SER A 135 17.24 8.68 -3.30
N LYS A 136 17.73 8.20 -2.15
CA LYS A 136 17.94 6.77 -1.88
C LYS A 136 17.71 6.44 -0.41
N ILE A 137 17.20 5.25 -0.16
CA ILE A 137 17.13 4.61 1.16
C ILE A 137 17.86 3.29 1.05
N GLU A 138 19.05 3.23 1.64
CA GLU A 138 19.92 2.05 1.60
C GLU A 138 19.90 1.36 2.96
N THR A 139 19.33 0.17 3.00
CA THR A 139 19.19 -0.67 4.20
C THR A 139 19.59 -2.11 3.89
N ALA A 140 19.53 -2.99 4.89
CA ALA A 140 19.56 -4.42 4.67
C ALA A 140 18.41 -4.86 3.74
N GLU A 141 18.59 -5.95 3.01
CA GLU A 141 17.59 -6.46 2.07
C GLU A 141 16.33 -6.98 2.77
N ASP A 142 16.46 -7.49 4.00
CA ASP A 142 15.36 -8.06 4.78
C ASP A 142 14.94 -7.13 5.93
N LEU A 143 13.77 -6.54 5.78
CA LEU A 143 13.08 -5.72 6.77
C LEU A 143 11.70 -6.32 7.12
N SER A 144 11.58 -7.66 7.13
CA SER A 144 10.31 -8.38 7.35
C SER A 144 9.65 -8.11 8.72
N ASN A 145 10.37 -7.48 9.65
CA ASN A 145 9.84 -7.03 10.94
C ASN A 145 9.57 -5.51 11.00
N VAL A 146 9.84 -4.75 9.94
CA VAL A 146 9.81 -3.28 9.93
C VAL A 146 8.58 -2.77 9.18
N ASN A 147 7.88 -1.80 9.76
CA ASN A 147 6.85 -1.04 9.08
C ASN A 147 7.49 0.14 8.34
N PHE A 148 7.21 0.30 7.06
CA PHE A 148 7.69 1.42 6.26
C PHE A 148 6.55 2.35 5.88
N VAL A 149 6.70 3.63 6.21
CA VAL A 149 5.73 4.68 5.90
C VAL A 149 6.40 5.81 5.16
N ILE A 150 5.90 6.13 3.96
CA ILE A 150 6.35 7.30 3.22
C ILE A 150 5.15 8.15 2.81
N THR A 151 5.16 9.43 3.18
CA THR A 151 4.10 10.38 2.83
C THR A 151 4.72 11.64 2.25
N SER A 152 3.98 12.31 1.37
CA SER A 152 4.39 13.63 0.89
C SER A 152 5.72 13.67 0.12
N LEU A 153 5.78 12.93 -0.98
CA LEU A 153 6.90 13.00 -1.93
C LEU A 153 6.92 14.37 -2.62
N THR A 154 7.92 15.20 -2.34
CA THR A 154 7.95 16.60 -2.78
C THR A 154 8.30 16.80 -4.23
N ASN A 155 9.04 15.91 -4.85
CA ASN A 155 9.53 16.04 -6.23
C ASN A 155 8.96 15.00 -7.19
N ASN A 156 7.78 14.46 -6.91
CA ASN A 156 7.14 13.42 -7.74
C ASN A 156 8.03 12.20 -8.00
N LYS A 157 9.05 11.98 -7.18
CA LYS A 157 9.99 10.89 -7.35
C LYS A 157 10.06 10.07 -6.07
N PHE A 158 9.78 8.79 -6.18
CA PHE A 158 9.99 7.85 -5.09
C PHE A 158 11.51 7.61 -4.95
N PRO A 159 12.09 7.61 -3.72
CA PRO A 159 13.49 7.31 -3.54
C PRO A 159 13.80 5.88 -4.01
N GLU A 160 15.02 5.67 -4.49
CA GLU A 160 15.53 4.32 -4.69
C GLU A 160 15.60 3.60 -3.35
N ILE A 161 15.11 2.37 -3.27
CA ILE A 161 15.15 1.55 -2.06
C ILE A 161 15.94 0.27 -2.33
N THR A 162 16.60 -0.29 -1.30
CA THR A 162 17.41 -1.51 -1.45
C THR A 162 16.79 -2.73 -0.79
N PHE A 163 15.83 -2.57 0.10
CA PHE A 163 15.18 -3.71 0.74
C PHE A 163 14.23 -4.43 -0.21
N LYS A 164 14.16 -5.76 -0.05
CA LYS A 164 13.31 -6.67 -0.83
C LYS A 164 12.09 -7.14 -0.03
N ASN A 165 12.26 -7.26 1.26
CA ASN A 165 11.26 -7.76 2.18
C ASN A 165 10.90 -6.69 3.20
N ILE A 166 9.63 -6.53 3.49
CA ILE A 166 9.11 -5.54 4.43
C ILE A 166 7.89 -6.09 5.17
N LYS A 167 7.68 -5.69 6.42
CA LYS A 167 6.47 -6.10 7.15
C LYS A 167 5.24 -5.40 6.58
N ASP A 168 5.08 -4.12 6.83
CA ASP A 168 3.99 -3.31 6.29
C ASP A 168 4.55 -2.18 5.44
N PHE A 169 3.91 -1.92 4.31
CA PHE A 169 4.29 -0.84 3.42
C PHE A 169 3.16 0.15 3.24
N THR A 170 3.38 1.40 3.61
CA THR A 170 2.43 2.49 3.41
C THR A 170 3.05 3.61 2.57
N CYS A 171 2.42 3.93 1.45
CA CYS A 171 2.81 5.04 0.59
C CYS A 171 1.63 5.98 0.37
N LYS A 172 1.80 7.27 0.73
CA LYS A 172 0.75 8.30 0.61
C LYS A 172 1.29 9.56 -0.08
N PRO A 173 1.60 9.52 -1.39
CA PRO A 173 2.01 10.72 -2.12
C PRO A 173 0.90 11.76 -2.14
N THR A 174 1.26 13.03 -1.96
CA THR A 174 0.32 14.15 -1.86
C THR A 174 0.21 14.99 -3.13
N THR A 175 0.98 14.67 -4.16
CA THR A 175 1.00 15.42 -5.42
C THR A 175 0.25 14.70 -6.52
N ASN A 176 -0.49 15.46 -7.35
CA ASN A 176 -1.18 14.94 -8.53
C ASN A 176 -0.19 14.58 -9.66
N ASN A 177 -0.60 13.69 -10.55
CA ASN A 177 0.14 13.28 -11.75
C ASN A 177 1.53 12.70 -11.43
N THR A 178 1.66 12.01 -10.31
CA THR A 178 2.91 11.39 -9.89
C THR A 178 2.92 9.93 -10.33
N ASP A 179 3.84 9.60 -11.24
CA ASP A 179 4.14 8.21 -11.53
C ASP A 179 5.23 7.74 -10.56
N TYR A 180 4.94 6.70 -9.79
CA TYR A 180 5.92 6.11 -8.91
C TYR A 180 6.13 4.64 -9.25
N THR A 181 7.40 4.29 -9.31
CA THR A 181 7.84 2.91 -9.45
C THR A 181 8.54 2.53 -8.16
N ILE A 182 8.01 1.51 -7.51
CA ILE A 182 8.56 0.94 -6.29
C ILE A 182 9.17 -0.39 -6.69
N SER A 183 10.41 -0.32 -7.16
CA SER A 183 11.23 -1.48 -7.51
C SER A 183 11.87 -2.07 -6.27
N THR A 184 12.36 -3.29 -6.38
CA THR A 184 13.04 -4.09 -5.37
C THR A 184 12.16 -4.76 -4.31
N ILE A 185 11.03 -4.22 -3.90
CA ILE A 185 10.14 -4.93 -2.96
C ILE A 185 9.59 -6.18 -3.65
N GLN A 186 9.90 -7.34 -3.07
CA GLN A 186 9.45 -8.65 -3.54
C GLN A 186 8.36 -9.24 -2.65
N HIS A 187 8.44 -9.02 -1.34
CA HIS A 187 7.50 -9.57 -0.38
C HIS A 187 7.08 -8.55 0.68
N VAL A 188 5.77 -8.39 0.86
CA VAL A 188 5.14 -7.66 1.96
C VAL A 188 4.50 -8.68 2.91
N TYR A 189 5.12 -8.93 4.07
CA TYR A 189 4.67 -9.90 5.07
C TYR A 189 3.39 -9.49 5.82
N GLY A 190 3.03 -8.25 5.77
CA GLY A 190 1.79 -7.70 6.32
C GLY A 190 0.99 -7.00 5.23
N ASN A 191 0.71 -5.72 5.42
CA ASN A 191 -0.22 -5.00 4.57
C ASN A 191 0.47 -4.03 3.62
N LEU A 192 -0.03 -3.97 2.39
CA LEU A 192 0.31 -2.96 1.41
C LEU A 192 -0.78 -1.89 1.39
N ASN A 193 -0.44 -0.64 1.67
CA ASN A 193 -1.36 0.49 1.65
C ASN A 193 -0.81 1.62 0.79
N VAL A 194 -1.42 1.86 -0.35
CA VAL A 194 -1.04 2.93 -1.29
C VAL A 194 -2.23 3.84 -1.56
N THR A 195 -2.09 5.11 -1.18
CA THR A 195 -3.10 6.11 -1.50
C THR A 195 -2.47 7.19 -2.37
N GLY A 196 -2.91 7.28 -3.61
CA GLY A 196 -2.41 8.26 -4.57
C GLY A 196 -3.34 9.46 -4.74
N GLN A 197 -2.81 10.50 -5.39
CA GLN A 197 -3.59 11.61 -5.91
C GLN A 197 -4.07 11.32 -7.34
N MET A 198 -4.90 12.19 -7.90
CA MET A 198 -5.44 12.00 -9.25
C MET A 198 -4.34 11.81 -10.31
N ARG A 199 -4.58 10.90 -11.25
CA ARG A 199 -3.72 10.61 -12.42
C ARG A 199 -2.32 10.09 -12.05
N SER A 200 -2.18 9.41 -10.94
CA SER A 200 -0.92 8.75 -10.55
C SER A 200 -0.91 7.30 -11.01
N ASN A 201 0.23 6.84 -11.51
CA ASN A 201 0.43 5.43 -11.85
C ASN A 201 1.29 4.76 -10.79
N ALA A 202 0.85 3.61 -10.31
CA ALA A 202 1.58 2.81 -9.34
C ALA A 202 2.16 1.56 -10.00
N LYS A 203 3.48 1.40 -9.92
CA LYS A 203 4.20 0.27 -10.51
C LYS A 203 5.02 -0.43 -9.43
N PHE A 204 4.82 -1.72 -9.31
CA PHE A 204 5.57 -2.62 -8.41
C PHE A 204 6.12 -3.77 -9.25
N PRO A 205 7.23 -3.55 -9.98
CA PRO A 205 7.72 -4.51 -10.97
C PRO A 205 8.18 -5.83 -10.38
N ASP A 206 8.65 -5.83 -9.13
CA ASP A 206 9.28 -6.99 -8.49
C ASP A 206 8.41 -7.61 -7.38
N LEU A 207 7.25 -7.03 -7.07
CA LEU A 207 6.39 -7.50 -5.98
C LEU A 207 5.69 -8.81 -6.35
N GLU A 208 6.00 -9.87 -5.61
CA GLU A 208 5.49 -11.22 -5.84
C GLU A 208 4.36 -11.63 -4.88
N ILE A 209 4.46 -11.24 -3.60
CA ILE A 209 3.55 -11.72 -2.55
C ILE A 209 3.19 -10.58 -1.59
N ILE A 210 1.93 -10.56 -1.15
CA ILE A 210 1.42 -9.78 -0.03
C ILE A 210 0.70 -10.76 0.90
N ASP A 211 1.19 -10.98 2.13
CA ASP A 211 0.57 -11.93 3.06
C ASP A 211 -0.71 -11.38 3.71
N GLY A 212 -0.75 -10.08 3.97
CA GLY A 212 -1.93 -9.38 4.48
C GLY A 212 -2.84 -8.86 3.37
N TYR A 213 -3.49 -7.71 3.60
CA TYR A 213 -4.28 -7.07 2.56
C TYR A 213 -3.43 -6.14 1.66
N GLY A 214 -3.85 -6.01 0.41
CA GLY A 214 -3.39 -4.97 -0.49
C GLY A 214 -4.49 -3.92 -0.69
N TYR A 215 -4.25 -2.69 -0.27
CA TYR A 215 -5.14 -1.57 -0.49
C TYR A 215 -4.48 -0.51 -1.37
N ILE A 216 -5.06 -0.25 -2.54
CA ILE A 216 -4.58 0.79 -3.44
C ILE A 216 -5.74 1.69 -3.81
N GLN A 217 -5.65 2.95 -3.40
CA GLN A 217 -6.64 3.97 -3.72
C GLN A 217 -6.01 5.10 -4.54
N ILE A 218 -6.42 5.19 -5.80
CA ILE A 218 -6.05 6.30 -6.67
C ILE A 218 -7.32 6.81 -7.35
N PRO A 219 -7.77 8.06 -7.07
CA PRO A 219 -9.13 8.49 -7.38
C PRO A 219 -9.54 8.42 -8.84
N MET A 220 -8.68 8.81 -9.79
CA MET A 220 -9.05 8.86 -11.21
C MET A 220 -7.84 8.71 -12.16
N PHE A 221 -8.09 8.10 -13.34
CA PHE A 221 -7.17 8.04 -14.49
C PHE A 221 -5.81 7.43 -14.17
N ALA A 222 -5.77 6.45 -13.30
CA ALA A 222 -4.56 5.77 -12.90
C ALA A 222 -4.38 4.43 -13.60
N SER A 223 -3.16 3.93 -13.61
CA SER A 223 -2.85 2.54 -13.93
C SER A 223 -2.14 1.86 -12.76
N ILE A 224 -2.40 0.56 -12.61
CA ILE A 224 -1.67 -0.30 -11.68
C ILE A 224 -0.94 -1.36 -12.49
N THR A 225 0.33 -1.57 -12.16
CA THR A 225 1.17 -2.57 -12.83
C THR A 225 1.95 -3.35 -11.78
N MET A 226 1.62 -4.62 -11.64
CA MET A 226 2.30 -5.60 -10.76
C MET A 226 2.52 -6.89 -11.55
N PRO A 227 3.49 -6.91 -12.45
CA PRO A 227 3.60 -7.96 -13.48
C PRO A 227 3.97 -9.33 -12.94
N VAL A 228 4.52 -9.39 -11.73
CA VAL A 228 4.97 -10.64 -11.09
C VAL A 228 4.20 -10.99 -9.82
N LEU A 229 3.19 -10.20 -9.44
CA LEU A 229 2.36 -10.49 -8.27
C LEU A 229 1.57 -11.78 -8.48
N LYS A 230 1.76 -12.74 -7.58
CA LYS A 230 1.18 -14.09 -7.63
C LYS A 230 0.06 -14.29 -6.61
N GLU A 231 0.23 -13.72 -5.41
CA GLU A 231 -0.67 -14.01 -4.30
C GLU A 231 -0.87 -12.80 -3.39
N VAL A 232 -2.12 -12.61 -2.93
CA VAL A 232 -2.50 -11.71 -1.85
C VAL A 232 -3.29 -12.52 -0.82
N GLY A 233 -2.71 -12.69 0.39
CA GLY A 233 -3.28 -13.54 1.42
C GLY A 233 -4.58 -13.03 2.03
N GLY A 234 -4.75 -11.71 2.15
CA GLY A 234 -5.97 -11.04 2.54
C GLY A 234 -6.73 -10.41 1.37
N GLN A 235 -7.54 -9.39 1.67
CA GLN A 235 -8.29 -8.64 0.66
C GLN A 235 -7.35 -7.88 -0.29
N PHE A 236 -7.62 -7.91 -1.59
CA PHE A 236 -6.97 -7.03 -2.56
C PHE A 236 -7.99 -6.00 -3.07
N TYR A 237 -7.93 -4.80 -2.51
CA TYR A 237 -8.90 -3.74 -2.73
C TYR A 237 -8.30 -2.60 -3.57
N LEU A 238 -8.70 -2.53 -4.84
CA LEU A 238 -8.26 -1.54 -5.81
C LEU A 238 -9.38 -0.50 -6.01
N SER A 239 -9.34 0.56 -5.20
CA SER A 239 -10.34 1.62 -5.19
C SER A 239 -9.93 2.79 -6.07
N GLY A 240 -10.78 3.15 -7.00
CA GLY A 240 -10.55 4.25 -7.94
C GLY A 240 -11.22 3.98 -9.29
N ASN A 241 -10.91 4.81 -10.28
CA ASN A 241 -11.34 4.55 -11.65
C ASN A 241 -10.08 4.28 -12.50
N PHE A 242 -9.64 3.01 -12.46
CA PHE A 242 -8.42 2.63 -13.15
C PHE A 242 -8.63 2.54 -14.66
N THR A 243 -7.68 3.10 -15.41
CA THR A 243 -7.61 2.98 -16.87
C THR A 243 -6.97 1.67 -17.32
N SER A 244 -6.16 1.08 -16.46
CA SER A 244 -5.61 -0.26 -16.66
C SER A 244 -5.21 -0.89 -15.32
N CYS A 245 -5.35 -2.22 -15.26
CA CYS A 245 -4.94 -3.04 -14.14
C CYS A 245 -4.19 -4.24 -14.71
N ASN A 246 -2.86 -4.24 -14.60
CA ASN A 246 -2.00 -5.28 -15.17
C ASN A 246 -1.49 -6.21 -14.07
N LEU A 247 -2.12 -7.37 -13.95
CA LEU A 247 -1.89 -8.41 -12.94
C LEU A 247 -1.75 -9.80 -13.58
N PRO A 248 -0.86 -9.99 -14.57
CA PRO A 248 -0.88 -11.17 -15.43
C PRO A 248 -0.57 -12.49 -14.72
N LEU A 249 0.10 -12.46 -13.56
CA LEU A 249 0.48 -13.66 -12.80
C LEU A 249 -0.33 -13.84 -11.51
N LEU A 250 -1.27 -12.93 -11.19
CA LEU A 250 -2.08 -13.06 -9.98
C LEU A 250 -2.93 -14.32 -10.05
N SER A 251 -2.68 -15.26 -9.12
CA SER A 251 -3.32 -16.56 -9.10
C SER A 251 -4.27 -16.77 -7.93
N LYS A 252 -4.01 -16.14 -6.78
CA LYS A 252 -4.80 -16.33 -5.56
C LYS A 252 -5.00 -15.02 -4.81
N VAL A 253 -6.21 -14.82 -4.30
CA VAL A 253 -6.57 -13.69 -3.43
C VAL A 253 -7.42 -14.18 -2.28
N CYS A 254 -7.09 -13.76 -1.04
CA CYS A 254 -7.88 -14.03 0.16
C CYS A 254 -8.07 -15.53 0.46
N CYS A 255 -7.05 -16.35 0.16
CA CYS A 255 -7.10 -17.79 0.35
C CYS A 255 -6.36 -18.26 1.62
N SER A 256 -5.95 -17.35 2.50
CA SER A 256 -5.34 -17.68 3.79
C SER A 256 -6.39 -18.22 4.77
N ALA A 257 -5.95 -18.99 5.76
CA ALA A 257 -6.83 -19.54 6.79
C ALA A 257 -7.52 -18.48 7.66
N SER A 258 -6.93 -17.27 7.74
CA SER A 258 -7.47 -16.13 8.47
C SER A 258 -7.22 -14.85 7.65
N PRO A 259 -7.99 -14.61 6.60
CA PRO A 259 -7.75 -13.49 5.72
C PRO A 259 -8.00 -12.16 6.44
N VAL A 260 -7.17 -11.17 6.13
CA VAL A 260 -7.30 -9.81 6.65
C VAL A 260 -8.02 -8.94 5.63
N TYR A 261 -9.07 -8.25 6.07
CA TYR A 261 -9.84 -7.33 5.24
C TYR A 261 -9.51 -5.88 5.57
N TYR A 262 -9.35 -5.06 4.55
CA TYR A 262 -9.31 -3.60 4.70
C TYR A 262 -10.73 -3.04 4.86
N LYS A 263 -11.68 -3.61 4.10
CA LYS A 263 -13.08 -3.19 4.10
C LYS A 263 -14.00 -4.40 3.90
N GLU A 264 -14.62 -4.84 4.97
CA GLU A 264 -15.56 -5.95 4.94
C GLU A 264 -16.80 -5.63 4.09
N GLY A 265 -17.39 -6.64 3.46
CA GLY A 265 -18.59 -6.53 2.64
C GLY A 265 -18.37 -5.98 1.21
N GLU A 266 -17.12 -5.72 0.82
CA GLU A 266 -16.80 -5.19 -0.52
C GLU A 266 -16.02 -6.18 -1.42
N GLY A 267 -16.08 -7.48 -1.10
CA GLY A 267 -15.38 -8.53 -1.84
C GLY A 267 -13.92 -8.69 -1.44
N SER A 268 -13.39 -9.86 -1.68
CA SER A 268 -11.99 -10.19 -1.38
C SER A 268 -11.03 -9.68 -2.46
N LEU A 269 -11.41 -9.80 -3.73
CA LEU A 269 -10.77 -9.10 -4.85
C LEU A 269 -11.75 -8.03 -5.34
N ALA A 270 -11.45 -6.78 -5.05
CA ALA A 270 -12.32 -5.65 -5.40
C ALA A 270 -11.61 -4.69 -6.35
N ILE A 271 -12.15 -4.48 -7.55
CA ILE A 271 -11.54 -3.67 -8.60
C ILE A 271 -12.57 -2.71 -9.20
N SER A 272 -12.25 -1.42 -9.21
CA SER A 272 -13.04 -0.40 -9.90
C SER A 272 -12.30 0.12 -11.13
N LEU A 273 -12.93 0.00 -12.30
CA LEU A 273 -12.37 0.36 -13.60
C LEU A 273 -13.05 1.62 -14.17
N GLN A 274 -12.40 2.26 -15.13
CA GLN A 274 -12.99 3.34 -15.92
C GLN A 274 -13.40 2.82 -17.30
N SER A 275 -14.48 2.05 -17.34
CA SER A 275 -15.01 1.47 -18.58
C SER A 275 -13.94 0.76 -19.43
N LYS A 276 -13.18 -0.12 -18.79
CA LYS A 276 -12.11 -0.93 -19.40
C LYS A 276 -12.32 -2.40 -19.11
N SER A 277 -11.69 -3.25 -19.89
CA SER A 277 -11.67 -4.69 -19.62
C SER A 277 -10.71 -5.03 -18.49
N LEU A 278 -11.09 -6.00 -17.68
CA LEU A 278 -10.27 -6.67 -16.70
C LEU A 278 -9.80 -8.01 -17.26
N ASP A 279 -8.50 -8.22 -17.29
CA ASP A 279 -7.89 -9.47 -17.72
C ASP A 279 -6.91 -9.96 -16.66
N ILE A 280 -7.20 -11.09 -16.02
CA ILE A 280 -6.36 -11.74 -15.02
C ILE A 280 -6.24 -13.23 -15.40
N PRO A 281 -5.39 -13.56 -16.38
CA PRO A 281 -5.39 -14.87 -17.04
C PRO A 281 -4.95 -16.02 -16.14
N GLU A 282 -4.16 -15.76 -15.11
CA GLU A 282 -3.65 -16.77 -14.19
C GLU A 282 -4.49 -16.93 -12.92
N LEU A 283 -5.55 -16.14 -12.72
CA LEU A 283 -6.40 -16.20 -11.52
C LEU A 283 -7.07 -17.58 -11.41
N LEU A 284 -6.80 -18.27 -10.30
CA LEU A 284 -7.33 -19.60 -10.00
C LEU A 284 -8.39 -19.58 -8.91
N HIS A 285 -8.16 -18.76 -7.86
CA HIS A 285 -8.99 -18.80 -6.67
C HIS A 285 -9.14 -17.39 -6.05
N VAL A 286 -10.38 -17.02 -5.77
CA VAL A 286 -10.75 -15.87 -4.95
C VAL A 286 -11.52 -16.37 -3.74
N GLY A 287 -10.88 -16.35 -2.58
CA GLY A 287 -11.46 -16.79 -1.31
C GLY A 287 -12.39 -15.77 -0.67
N GLY A 288 -12.83 -16.07 0.54
CA GLY A 288 -13.57 -15.18 1.43
C GLY A 288 -14.87 -14.62 0.82
N GLU A 289 -15.00 -13.30 0.75
CA GLU A 289 -16.23 -12.63 0.27
C GLU A 289 -16.44 -12.70 -1.25
N GLY A 290 -15.41 -13.08 -2.01
CA GLY A 290 -15.48 -13.28 -3.45
C GLY A 290 -14.95 -12.13 -4.30
N LEU A 291 -15.43 -12.03 -5.55
CA LEU A 291 -14.94 -11.09 -6.57
C LEU A 291 -15.94 -9.94 -6.77
N PHE A 292 -15.46 -8.71 -6.58
CA PHE A 292 -16.20 -7.50 -6.87
C PHE A 292 -15.54 -6.71 -8.02
N VAL A 293 -16.30 -6.45 -9.09
CA VAL A 293 -15.84 -5.64 -10.23
C VAL A 293 -16.84 -4.53 -10.52
N ASN A 294 -16.34 -3.31 -10.65
CA ASN A 294 -17.16 -2.14 -10.94
C ASN A 294 -16.75 -1.48 -12.27
N LYS A 295 -17.73 -1.14 -13.10
CA LYS A 295 -17.58 -0.40 -14.39
C LYS A 295 -16.71 -1.10 -15.44
N ALA A 296 -16.62 -2.43 -15.43
CA ALA A 296 -15.90 -3.17 -16.47
C ALA A 296 -16.68 -3.18 -17.81
N THR A 297 -15.96 -3.24 -18.92
CA THR A 297 -16.51 -3.50 -20.26
C THR A 297 -16.35 -4.95 -20.69
N GLY A 298 -15.44 -5.68 -20.06
CA GLY A 298 -15.19 -7.11 -20.21
C GLY A 298 -14.45 -7.63 -18.98
N ILE A 299 -14.62 -8.91 -18.69
CA ILE A 299 -13.92 -9.61 -17.61
C ILE A 299 -13.47 -10.96 -18.16
N THR A 300 -12.14 -11.20 -18.13
CA THR A 300 -11.53 -12.45 -18.56
C THR A 300 -10.72 -13.04 -17.42
N CYS A 301 -11.15 -14.20 -16.92
CA CYS A 301 -10.48 -14.97 -15.89
C CYS A 301 -10.60 -16.46 -16.22
N ASP A 302 -10.05 -16.88 -17.37
CA ASP A 302 -10.34 -18.22 -17.97
C ASP A 302 -9.80 -19.40 -17.16
N LYS A 303 -8.86 -19.16 -16.23
CA LYS A 303 -8.37 -20.19 -15.32
C LYS A 303 -9.07 -20.22 -13.97
N LEU A 304 -9.96 -19.26 -13.69
CA LEU A 304 -10.64 -19.15 -12.40
C LEU A 304 -11.54 -20.35 -12.15
N GLN A 305 -11.25 -21.09 -11.09
CA GLN A 305 -11.97 -22.31 -10.70
C GLN A 305 -12.90 -22.05 -9.52
N THR A 306 -12.51 -21.19 -8.60
CA THR A 306 -13.21 -21.04 -7.33
C THR A 306 -13.41 -19.57 -6.97
N ILE A 307 -14.64 -19.22 -6.63
CA ILE A 307 -15.03 -18.03 -5.89
C ILE A 307 -15.77 -18.50 -4.64
N ASP A 308 -15.12 -18.43 -3.45
CA ASP A 308 -15.75 -18.92 -2.21
C ASP A 308 -16.93 -18.07 -1.75
N GLY A 309 -17.04 -16.85 -2.21
CA GLY A 309 -18.13 -15.93 -1.91
C GLY A 309 -18.99 -15.60 -3.13
N THR A 310 -19.25 -14.32 -3.30
CA THR A 310 -20.15 -13.77 -4.31
C THR A 310 -19.39 -13.18 -5.50
N LEU A 311 -19.86 -13.42 -6.71
CA LEU A 311 -19.48 -12.64 -7.88
C LEU A 311 -20.37 -11.38 -7.94
N GLN A 312 -19.80 -10.24 -7.68
CA GLN A 312 -20.48 -8.95 -7.72
C GLN A 312 -19.99 -8.11 -8.90
N ILE A 313 -20.90 -7.75 -9.81
CA ILE A 313 -20.56 -6.85 -10.92
C ILE A 313 -21.56 -5.70 -10.93
N LYS A 314 -21.03 -4.46 -10.86
CA LYS A 314 -21.88 -3.27 -10.78
C LYS A 314 -21.53 -2.23 -11.85
N SER A 315 -22.57 -1.50 -12.30
CA SER A 315 -22.41 -0.35 -13.22
C SER A 315 -21.63 -0.66 -14.50
N ALA A 316 -21.63 -1.91 -14.95
CA ALA A 316 -20.91 -2.40 -16.12
C ALA A 316 -21.85 -2.41 -17.36
N THR A 317 -22.29 -1.24 -17.79
CA THR A 317 -23.32 -1.06 -18.83
C THR A 317 -22.97 -1.61 -20.21
N SER A 318 -21.68 -1.81 -20.49
CA SER A 318 -21.20 -2.39 -21.75
C SER A 318 -20.88 -3.88 -21.67
N LEU A 319 -20.88 -4.45 -20.46
CA LEU A 319 -20.61 -5.87 -20.26
C LEU A 319 -21.79 -6.70 -20.77
N SER A 320 -21.48 -7.72 -21.54
CA SER A 320 -22.43 -8.75 -22.01
C SER A 320 -21.93 -10.13 -21.60
N GLN A 321 -22.76 -11.14 -21.79
CA GLN A 321 -22.34 -12.53 -21.59
C GLN A 321 -21.14 -12.93 -22.46
N GLU A 322 -21.00 -12.36 -23.65
CA GLU A 322 -19.89 -12.63 -24.58
C GLU A 322 -18.56 -12.04 -24.11
N THR A 323 -18.62 -11.00 -23.27
CA THR A 323 -17.44 -10.31 -22.72
C THR A 323 -17.14 -10.69 -21.27
N LEU A 324 -17.92 -11.62 -20.70
CA LEU A 324 -17.66 -12.25 -19.40
C LEU A 324 -17.13 -13.67 -19.64
N SER A 325 -15.86 -13.91 -19.42
CA SER A 325 -15.22 -15.22 -19.59
C SER A 325 -14.65 -15.73 -18.26
N MET A 326 -15.20 -16.85 -17.79
CA MET A 326 -14.80 -17.60 -16.59
C MET A 326 -15.06 -19.10 -16.85
N GLU A 327 -14.57 -19.63 -17.95
CA GLU A 327 -14.97 -20.94 -18.47
C GLU A 327 -14.75 -22.10 -17.50
N LYS A 328 -13.69 -22.02 -16.68
CA LYS A 328 -13.31 -23.07 -15.72
C LYS A 328 -13.94 -22.92 -14.35
N LEU A 329 -14.83 -21.94 -14.15
CA LEU A 329 -15.44 -21.72 -12.84
C LEU A 329 -16.30 -22.92 -12.43
N GLU A 330 -15.95 -23.54 -11.30
CA GLU A 330 -16.60 -24.72 -10.73
C GLU A 330 -17.34 -24.41 -9.43
N THR A 331 -16.86 -23.44 -8.66
CA THR A 331 -17.44 -23.06 -7.36
C THR A 331 -17.81 -21.59 -7.36
N LEU A 332 -19.07 -21.30 -6.98
CA LEU A 332 -19.62 -19.95 -6.84
C LEU A 332 -20.80 -19.97 -5.88
N HIS A 333 -20.78 -19.14 -4.83
CA HIS A 333 -21.84 -19.17 -3.81
C HIS A 333 -22.84 -18.02 -3.89
N GLY A 334 -22.64 -17.06 -4.77
CA GLY A 334 -23.59 -15.97 -4.97
C GLY A 334 -23.35 -15.14 -6.22
N VAL A 335 -24.40 -14.46 -6.68
CA VAL A 335 -24.37 -13.52 -7.81
C VAL A 335 -25.10 -12.25 -7.43
N VAL A 336 -24.41 -11.11 -7.59
CA VAL A 336 -24.98 -9.78 -7.45
C VAL A 336 -24.63 -8.94 -8.67
N PHE A 337 -25.59 -8.74 -9.57
CA PHE A 337 -25.43 -7.90 -10.76
C PHE A 337 -26.34 -6.68 -10.66
N ASP A 338 -25.78 -5.48 -10.83
CA ASP A 338 -26.54 -4.24 -10.85
C ASP A 338 -26.05 -3.32 -11.97
N GLY A 339 -26.94 -2.95 -12.88
CA GLY A 339 -26.67 -2.01 -13.96
C GLY A 339 -25.90 -2.59 -15.15
N LEU A 340 -26.03 -3.89 -15.45
CA LEU A 340 -25.46 -4.56 -16.62
C LEU A 340 -26.48 -4.55 -17.77
N THR A 341 -26.68 -3.42 -18.41
CA THR A 341 -27.81 -3.21 -19.36
C THR A 341 -27.76 -4.07 -20.62
N LYS A 342 -26.59 -4.63 -20.96
CA LYS A 342 -26.41 -5.55 -22.09
C LYS A 342 -26.40 -7.03 -21.70
N PHE A 343 -26.49 -7.35 -20.42
CA PHE A 343 -26.44 -8.73 -19.94
C PHE A 343 -27.85 -9.34 -19.97
N THR A 344 -28.08 -10.29 -20.84
CA THR A 344 -29.41 -10.86 -21.14
C THR A 344 -29.48 -12.37 -21.03
N ASP A 345 -28.36 -13.07 -20.89
CA ASP A 345 -28.27 -14.52 -20.79
C ASP A 345 -27.48 -14.96 -19.54
N TYR A 346 -28.13 -15.74 -18.70
CA TYR A 346 -27.64 -16.27 -17.44
C TYR A 346 -27.44 -17.79 -17.44
N THR A 347 -27.43 -18.41 -18.61
CA THR A 347 -27.27 -19.87 -18.75
C THR A 347 -26.06 -20.41 -18.04
N PHE A 348 -24.95 -19.68 -18.07
CA PHE A 348 -23.71 -20.02 -17.38
C PHE A 348 -23.90 -20.27 -15.87
N PHE A 349 -24.80 -19.53 -15.24
CA PHE A 349 -25.01 -19.61 -13.78
C PHE A 349 -25.99 -20.72 -13.39
N GLY A 350 -26.71 -21.30 -14.34
CA GLY A 350 -27.69 -22.35 -14.09
C GLY A 350 -27.11 -23.55 -13.34
N LYS A 351 -25.93 -24.00 -13.72
CA LYS A 351 -25.23 -25.12 -13.08
C LYS A 351 -25.01 -24.95 -11.57
N PHE A 352 -24.72 -23.71 -11.11
CA PHE A 352 -24.48 -23.44 -9.70
C PHE A 352 -25.75 -23.44 -8.87
N ILE A 353 -26.89 -23.08 -9.48
CA ILE A 353 -28.19 -23.12 -8.86
C ILE A 353 -28.68 -24.57 -8.79
N GLU A 354 -28.57 -25.34 -9.88
CA GLU A 354 -28.94 -26.75 -9.95
C GLU A 354 -28.17 -27.60 -8.92
N ASN A 355 -26.90 -27.27 -8.68
CA ASN A 355 -26.06 -27.92 -7.67
C ASN A 355 -26.25 -27.38 -6.24
N GLY A 356 -27.16 -26.42 -6.04
CA GLY A 356 -27.43 -25.83 -4.73
C GLY A 356 -26.33 -24.93 -4.14
N MET A 357 -25.37 -24.54 -4.95
CA MET A 357 -24.30 -23.64 -4.53
C MET A 357 -24.79 -22.19 -4.36
N ILE A 358 -25.70 -21.75 -5.26
CA ILE A 358 -26.35 -20.44 -5.19
C ILE A 358 -27.77 -20.64 -4.66
N THR A 359 -28.13 -19.86 -3.64
CA THR A 359 -29.45 -19.84 -3.02
C THR A 359 -30.21 -18.56 -3.36
N GLY A 360 -31.51 -18.49 -3.00
CA GLY A 360 -32.31 -17.29 -3.23
C GLY A 360 -31.79 -16.05 -2.50
N GLU A 361 -31.16 -16.21 -1.36
CA GLU A 361 -30.56 -15.13 -0.57
C GLU A 361 -29.28 -14.59 -1.20
N SER A 362 -28.56 -15.42 -1.95
CA SER A 362 -27.31 -15.06 -2.61
C SER A 362 -27.47 -14.71 -4.10
N TRP A 363 -28.73 -14.58 -4.59
CA TRP A 363 -29.05 -14.17 -5.96
C TRP A 363 -29.68 -12.79 -5.99
N SER A 364 -29.05 -11.83 -6.63
CA SER A 364 -29.60 -10.49 -6.84
C SER A 364 -29.21 -9.95 -8.21
N VAL A 365 -30.17 -9.72 -9.07
CA VAL A 365 -29.98 -9.15 -10.42
C VAL A 365 -30.94 -7.98 -10.59
N THR A 366 -30.39 -6.79 -10.81
CA THR A 366 -31.15 -5.54 -10.90
C THR A 366 -30.61 -4.63 -12.00
N LYS A 367 -31.48 -3.93 -12.70
CA LYS A 367 -31.13 -2.96 -13.76
C LYS A 367 -30.24 -3.55 -14.87
N CYS A 368 -30.37 -4.84 -15.14
CA CYS A 368 -29.69 -5.54 -16.23
C CYS A 368 -30.58 -5.61 -17.48
N GLY A 369 -30.00 -6.06 -18.59
CA GLY A 369 -30.77 -6.24 -19.83
C GLY A 369 -31.93 -7.23 -19.64
N TYR A 370 -31.71 -8.31 -18.89
CA TYR A 370 -32.75 -9.19 -18.33
C TYR A 370 -32.51 -9.31 -16.82
N ASN A 371 -33.56 -9.35 -16.02
CA ASN A 371 -33.52 -9.41 -14.57
C ASN A 371 -34.23 -10.66 -14.03
N PRO A 372 -33.67 -11.87 -14.19
CA PRO A 372 -34.29 -13.08 -13.71
C PRO A 372 -34.33 -13.12 -12.18
N THR A 373 -35.50 -13.47 -11.64
CA THR A 373 -35.61 -13.85 -10.23
C THR A 373 -34.90 -15.18 -9.98
N PHE A 374 -34.64 -15.52 -8.73
CA PHE A 374 -34.09 -16.83 -8.39
C PHE A 374 -35.03 -17.96 -8.83
N GLN A 375 -36.39 -17.75 -8.78
CA GLN A 375 -37.35 -18.72 -9.26
C GLN A 375 -37.28 -18.91 -10.78
N ASN A 376 -37.11 -17.81 -11.55
CA ASN A 376 -36.92 -17.94 -13.00
C ASN A 376 -35.70 -18.81 -13.32
N MET A 377 -34.59 -18.63 -12.57
CA MET A 377 -33.40 -19.44 -12.75
C MET A 377 -33.61 -20.92 -12.41
N LYS A 378 -34.36 -21.22 -11.35
CA LYS A 378 -34.78 -22.61 -11.01
C LYS A 378 -35.64 -23.25 -12.10
N ASP A 379 -36.49 -22.45 -12.73
CA ASP A 379 -37.39 -22.88 -13.81
C ASP A 379 -36.67 -22.87 -15.19
N LYS A 380 -35.34 -22.70 -15.20
CA LYS A 380 -34.49 -22.66 -16.40
C LYS A 380 -34.81 -21.54 -17.40
N GLN A 381 -35.39 -20.46 -16.91
CA GLN A 381 -35.69 -19.26 -17.69
C GLN A 381 -34.45 -18.32 -17.66
N TYR A 382 -33.39 -18.70 -18.34
CA TYR A 382 -32.08 -18.01 -18.28
C TYR A 382 -31.99 -16.78 -19.17
N THR A 383 -32.86 -16.71 -20.19
CA THR A 383 -32.91 -15.60 -21.14
C THR A 383 -34.27 -14.92 -21.12
N GLN A 384 -34.31 -13.66 -21.55
CA GLN A 384 -35.60 -13.00 -21.79
C GLN A 384 -36.38 -13.76 -22.85
N GLN A 385 -37.63 -14.15 -22.54
CA GLN A 385 -38.55 -14.73 -23.54
C GLN A 385 -39.12 -13.57 -24.38
N ASP A 386 -39.08 -13.70 -25.72
CA ASP A 386 -39.68 -12.76 -26.66
C ASP A 386 -41.19 -12.64 -26.49
#